data_6fd2215191e986ac244ac938cf0f4324
#
_entry.id   6fd2215191e986ac244ac938cf0f4324
#
_cell.length_a   1.000
_cell.length_b   1.000
_cell.length_c   1.000
_cell.angle_alpha   90.00
_cell.angle_beta   90.00
_cell.angle_gamma   90.00
#
_symmetry.space_group_name_H-M   'P 1'
#
loop_
_entity.id
_entity.type
_entity.pdbx_description
1 polymer ?
#
loop_
_entity_poly.entity_id
_entity_poly.type
_entity_poly.pdbx_seq_one_letter_code
_entity_poly.pdbx_strand_id
1 'polypeptide(L)'
;MSLGAADFAASMGMQTTGIGGTQENYYIQHGETQYWSDPWHWAQAAIVAACRTHGVLPVDGPFGDFSDDAGYRAQARRSATLGMVGKWAIHPKQIALANEVFTPSEEAVAEARDILVAMQQAKENGEGATVYKGRLVDIASIKQAEVIVRQYEMINGA
;
A
#
# COMPACT_ATOMS: atom_id res chain seq x y z
N MET A 1 -13.50 0.46 -3.47
CA MET A 1 -13.62 1.90 -3.86
C MET A 1 -12.28 2.36 -4.38
N SER A 2 -12.24 3.23 -5.40
CA SER A 2 -11.01 3.79 -5.96
C SER A 2 -11.16 5.29 -6.24
N LEU A 3 -10.04 6.00 -6.34
CA LEU A 3 -10.00 7.39 -6.78
C LEU A 3 -10.10 7.44 -8.31
N GLY A 4 -11.10 8.15 -8.84
CA GLY A 4 -11.11 8.58 -10.24
C GLY A 4 -10.16 9.77 -10.42
N ALA A 5 -8.86 9.51 -10.57
CA ALA A 5 -7.84 10.56 -10.52
C ALA A 5 -8.05 11.67 -11.57
N ALA A 6 -8.51 11.34 -12.77
CA ALA A 6 -8.81 12.33 -13.81
C ALA A 6 -9.97 13.26 -13.41
N ASP A 7 -11.07 12.66 -12.93
CA ASP A 7 -12.25 13.42 -12.51
C ASP A 7 -11.95 14.25 -11.26
N PHE A 8 -11.18 13.69 -10.33
CA PHE A 8 -10.72 14.41 -9.14
C PHE A 8 -9.86 15.62 -9.52
N ALA A 9 -8.87 15.43 -10.38
CA ALA A 9 -8.00 16.53 -10.86
C ALA A 9 -8.82 17.62 -11.53
N ALA A 10 -9.76 17.25 -12.39
CA ALA A 10 -10.65 18.22 -13.06
C ALA A 10 -11.51 18.99 -12.04
N SER A 11 -12.11 18.29 -11.07
CA SER A 11 -12.94 18.90 -10.04
C SER A 11 -12.17 19.83 -9.11
N MET A 12 -10.90 19.53 -8.84
CA MET A 12 -10.00 20.32 -8.00
C MET A 12 -9.29 21.44 -8.77
N GLY A 13 -9.45 21.52 -10.08
CA GLY A 13 -8.72 22.49 -10.92
C GLY A 13 -7.21 22.24 -10.94
N MET A 14 -6.78 20.98 -10.79
CA MET A 14 -5.35 20.63 -10.76
C MET A 14 -4.72 20.82 -12.12
N GLN A 15 -3.53 21.44 -12.15
CA GLN A 15 -2.73 21.62 -13.36
C GLN A 15 -1.81 20.41 -13.57
N THR A 16 -2.41 19.25 -13.88
CA THR A 16 -1.67 18.02 -14.15
C THR A 16 -2.26 17.31 -15.36
N THR A 17 -1.40 16.74 -16.20
CA THR A 17 -1.77 15.85 -17.30
C THR A 17 -1.50 14.39 -17.00
N GLY A 18 -0.72 14.11 -15.95
CA GLY A 18 -0.38 12.76 -15.50
C GLY A 18 -1.42 12.24 -14.52
N ILE A 19 -2.23 11.26 -14.94
CA ILE A 19 -3.28 10.66 -14.11
C ILE A 19 -2.64 9.76 -13.04
N GLY A 20 -2.68 10.21 -11.79
CA GLY A 20 -2.21 9.43 -10.64
C GLY A 20 -0.69 9.33 -10.49
N GLY A 21 0.10 9.84 -11.44
CA GLY A 21 1.55 9.81 -11.43
C GLY A 21 2.19 10.93 -10.63
N THR A 22 3.52 10.89 -10.53
CA THR A 22 4.34 11.99 -9.99
C THR A 22 4.31 13.19 -10.91
N GLN A 23 4.55 14.40 -10.36
CA GLN A 23 4.61 15.64 -11.11
C GLN A 23 6.02 16.23 -11.01
N GLU A 24 6.67 16.50 -12.14
CA GLU A 24 8.06 16.94 -12.20
C GLU A 24 8.37 18.19 -11.37
N ASN A 25 7.43 19.12 -11.26
CA ASN A 25 7.62 20.39 -10.57
C ASN A 25 6.94 20.44 -9.19
N TYR A 26 6.51 19.28 -8.65
CA TYR A 26 5.86 19.22 -7.37
C TYR A 26 6.75 18.51 -6.35
N TYR A 27 7.68 19.28 -5.78
CA TYR A 27 8.64 18.81 -4.78
C TYR A 27 9.00 19.92 -3.77
N ILE A 28 9.58 19.51 -2.65
CA ILE A 28 10.18 20.43 -1.67
C ILE A 28 11.70 20.36 -1.83
N GLN A 29 12.35 21.51 -2.01
CA GLN A 29 13.80 21.62 -2.07
C GLN A 29 14.37 21.97 -0.70
N HIS A 30 15.35 21.19 -0.24
CA HIS A 30 16.14 21.51 0.97
C HIS A 30 17.63 21.27 0.69
N GLY A 31 18.39 22.34 0.55
CA GLY A 31 19.76 22.27 0.06
C GLY A 31 19.81 21.69 -1.36
N GLU A 32 20.62 20.66 -1.56
CA GLU A 32 20.72 19.93 -2.84
C GLU A 32 19.73 18.76 -2.96
N THR A 33 18.98 18.46 -1.88
CA THR A 33 18.07 17.34 -1.82
C THR A 33 16.67 17.74 -2.23
N GLN A 34 16.07 16.97 -3.13
CA GLN A 34 14.67 17.09 -3.54
C GLN A 34 13.82 16.02 -2.83
N TYR A 35 12.73 16.46 -2.23
CA TYR A 35 11.70 15.58 -1.63
C TYR A 35 10.45 15.70 -2.48
N TRP A 36 10.13 14.64 -3.22
CA TRP A 36 8.96 14.60 -4.06
C TRP A 36 7.69 14.68 -3.24
N SER A 37 6.80 15.59 -3.62
CA SER A 37 5.45 15.65 -3.08
C SER A 37 4.50 14.83 -3.94
N ASP A 38 3.44 14.31 -3.31
CA ASP A 38 2.43 13.49 -3.97
C ASP A 38 1.07 14.21 -3.91
N PRO A 39 0.60 14.77 -5.03
CA PRO A 39 -0.65 15.52 -5.06
C PRO A 39 -1.87 14.64 -4.80
N TRP A 40 -1.74 13.31 -4.92
CA TRP A 40 -2.81 12.34 -4.74
C TRP A 40 -2.88 11.79 -3.32
N HIS A 41 -1.80 11.95 -2.54
CA HIS A 41 -1.62 11.29 -1.24
C HIS A 41 -2.79 11.53 -0.30
N TRP A 42 -3.21 12.79 -0.13
CA TRP A 42 -4.31 13.12 0.78
C TRP A 42 -5.61 12.42 0.39
N ALA A 43 -6.01 12.50 -0.87
CA ALA A 43 -7.26 11.91 -1.34
C ALA A 43 -7.24 10.39 -1.23
N GLN A 44 -6.11 9.75 -1.56
CA GLN A 44 -5.93 8.31 -1.44
C GLN A 44 -5.94 7.86 0.02
N ALA A 45 -5.25 8.56 0.90
CA ALA A 45 -5.26 8.26 2.34
C ALA A 45 -6.67 8.40 2.95
N ALA A 46 -7.41 9.43 2.57
CA ALA A 46 -8.81 9.62 3.00
C ALA A 46 -9.71 8.48 2.53
N ILE A 47 -9.56 8.02 1.28
CA ILE A 47 -10.29 6.87 0.74
C ILE A 47 -9.95 5.60 1.52
N VAL A 48 -8.68 5.34 1.79
CA VAL A 48 -8.26 4.16 2.58
C VAL A 48 -8.89 4.19 3.96
N ALA A 49 -8.81 5.32 4.67
CA ALA A 49 -9.42 5.47 6.00
C ALA A 49 -10.93 5.22 5.98
N ALA A 50 -11.65 5.83 5.05
CA ALA A 50 -13.10 5.65 4.89
C ALA A 50 -13.46 4.20 4.55
N CYS A 51 -12.73 3.57 3.62
CA CYS A 51 -12.95 2.17 3.25
C CYS A 51 -12.77 1.24 4.44
N ARG A 52 -11.69 1.42 5.21
CA ARG A 52 -11.40 0.58 6.39
C ARG A 52 -12.44 0.74 7.48
N THR A 53 -12.94 1.96 7.70
CA THR A 53 -14.02 2.24 8.66
C THR A 53 -15.32 1.51 8.30
N HIS A 54 -15.61 1.37 7.01
CA HIS A 54 -16.86 0.78 6.52
C HIS A 54 -16.75 -0.64 5.98
N GLY A 55 -15.60 -1.32 6.18
CA GLY A 55 -15.38 -2.69 5.70
C GLY A 55 -15.34 -2.81 4.16
N VAL A 56 -15.02 -1.73 3.46
CA VAL A 56 -14.89 -1.69 1.99
C VAL A 56 -13.42 -1.83 1.61
N LEU A 57 -13.12 -2.56 0.54
CA LEU A 57 -11.77 -2.70 0.03
C LEU A 57 -11.35 -1.47 -0.78
N PRO A 58 -10.27 -0.75 -0.39
CA PRO A 58 -9.69 0.32 -1.20
C PRO A 58 -8.83 -0.26 -2.31
N VAL A 59 -9.03 0.21 -3.54
CA VAL A 59 -8.27 -0.22 -4.73
C VAL A 59 -7.74 1.03 -5.42
N ASP A 60 -6.46 1.02 -5.82
CA ASP A 60 -5.86 2.13 -6.54
C ASP A 60 -6.41 2.24 -7.98
N GLY A 61 -6.41 3.45 -8.49
CA GLY A 61 -6.91 3.77 -9.82
C GLY A 61 -5.98 3.33 -10.96
N PRO A 62 -6.32 3.67 -12.21
CA PRO A 62 -5.52 3.34 -13.36
C PRO A 62 -4.19 4.11 -13.41
N PHE A 63 -3.21 3.54 -14.12
CA PHE A 63 -1.98 4.20 -14.55
C PHE A 63 -1.96 4.27 -16.07
N GLY A 64 -1.97 5.50 -16.61
CA GLY A 64 -2.24 5.73 -18.03
C GLY A 64 -1.12 5.29 -18.98
N ASP A 65 0.15 5.39 -18.57
CA ASP A 65 1.28 4.99 -19.40
C ASP A 65 1.60 3.50 -19.24
N PHE A 66 1.03 2.67 -20.11
CA PHE A 66 1.28 1.23 -20.10
C PHE A 66 2.66 0.83 -20.67
N SER A 67 3.48 1.78 -21.11
CA SER A 67 4.87 1.54 -21.52
C SER A 67 5.86 1.73 -20.36
N ASP A 68 5.47 2.45 -19.30
CA ASP A 68 6.27 2.72 -18.11
C ASP A 68 6.00 1.73 -16.97
N ASP A 69 6.65 0.57 -17.03
CA ASP A 69 6.55 -0.46 -15.99
C ASP A 69 7.08 0.01 -14.63
N ALA A 70 8.13 0.83 -14.64
CA ALA A 70 8.73 1.33 -13.41
C ALA A 70 7.81 2.31 -12.69
N GLY A 71 7.19 3.22 -13.42
CA GLY A 71 6.20 4.14 -12.89
C GLY A 71 4.95 3.42 -12.36
N TYR A 72 4.47 2.40 -13.07
CA TYR A 72 3.36 1.58 -12.58
C TYR A 72 3.69 0.93 -11.22
N ARG A 73 4.87 0.28 -11.11
CA ARG A 73 5.31 -0.34 -9.85
C ARG A 73 5.47 0.68 -8.73
N ALA A 74 6.06 1.84 -9.02
CA ALA A 74 6.26 2.90 -8.03
C ALA A 74 4.93 3.39 -7.47
N GLN A 75 3.94 3.64 -8.34
CA GLN A 75 2.60 4.02 -7.94
C GLN A 75 1.90 2.91 -7.14
N ALA A 76 1.99 1.66 -7.59
CA ALA A 76 1.41 0.52 -6.90
C ALA A 76 2.00 0.33 -5.49
N ARG A 77 3.33 0.45 -5.32
CA ARG A 77 3.98 0.38 -4.00
C ARG A 77 3.52 1.48 -3.06
N ARG A 78 3.40 2.71 -3.57
CA ARG A 78 2.84 3.82 -2.80
C ARG A 78 1.44 3.49 -2.28
N SER A 79 0.58 2.99 -3.15
CA SER A 79 -0.81 2.64 -2.82
C SER A 79 -0.88 1.47 -1.84
N ALA A 80 -0.05 0.44 -2.02
CA ALA A 80 0.07 -0.67 -1.07
C ALA A 80 0.54 -0.19 0.31
N THR A 81 1.52 0.74 0.37
CA THR A 81 1.99 1.35 1.61
C THR A 81 0.89 2.11 2.34
N LEU A 82 -0.03 2.75 1.62
CA LEU A 82 -1.20 3.43 2.19
C LEU A 82 -2.27 2.46 2.70
N GLY A 83 -2.21 1.18 2.34
CA GLY A 83 -3.18 0.16 2.75
C GLY A 83 -4.23 -0.19 1.70
N MET A 84 -4.01 0.16 0.43
CA MET A 84 -4.81 -0.35 -0.68
C MET A 84 -4.52 -1.82 -0.93
N VAL A 85 -5.51 -2.57 -1.43
CA VAL A 85 -5.41 -4.02 -1.59
C VAL A 85 -5.17 -4.46 -3.04
N GLY A 86 -5.10 -3.52 -3.97
CA GLY A 86 -4.88 -3.79 -5.39
C GLY A 86 -4.88 -2.49 -6.20
N LYS A 87 -4.68 -2.63 -7.51
CA LYS A 87 -4.61 -1.54 -8.47
C LYS A 87 -5.27 -1.95 -9.78
N TRP A 88 -5.89 -1.00 -10.47
CA TRP A 88 -6.44 -1.23 -11.80
C TRP A 88 -5.34 -1.55 -12.80
N ALA A 89 -5.60 -2.55 -13.64
CA ALA A 89 -4.83 -2.84 -14.84
C ALA A 89 -5.68 -2.50 -16.06
N ILE A 90 -5.26 -1.51 -16.84
CA ILE A 90 -5.92 -1.10 -18.09
C ILE A 90 -5.26 -1.73 -19.33
N HIS A 91 -4.18 -2.46 -19.12
CA HIS A 91 -3.46 -3.23 -20.14
C HIS A 91 -3.02 -4.58 -19.55
N PRO A 92 -3.08 -5.71 -20.32
CA PRO A 92 -2.72 -7.04 -19.81
C PRO A 92 -1.35 -7.12 -19.12
N LYS A 93 -0.36 -6.38 -19.62
CA LYS A 93 0.98 -6.29 -19.05
C LYS A 93 0.98 -5.79 -17.60
N GLN A 94 0.05 -4.91 -17.23
CA GLN A 94 -0.06 -4.36 -15.89
C GLN A 94 -0.57 -5.37 -14.85
N ILE A 95 -1.20 -6.47 -15.28
CA ILE A 95 -1.69 -7.51 -14.37
C ILE A 95 -0.53 -8.16 -13.61
N ALA A 96 0.52 -8.56 -14.32
CA ALA A 96 1.70 -9.15 -13.70
C ALA A 96 2.41 -8.18 -12.74
N LEU A 97 2.48 -6.89 -13.12
CA LEU A 97 3.08 -5.84 -12.30
C LEU A 97 2.27 -5.58 -11.02
N ALA A 98 0.94 -5.58 -11.11
CA ALA A 98 0.07 -5.46 -9.94
C ALA A 98 0.26 -6.65 -9.00
N ASN A 99 0.21 -7.87 -9.52
CA ASN A 99 0.39 -9.07 -8.72
C ASN A 99 1.76 -9.10 -8.03
N GLU A 100 2.84 -8.71 -8.72
CA GLU A 100 4.18 -8.59 -8.13
C GLU A 100 4.20 -7.68 -6.89
N VAL A 101 3.50 -6.54 -6.95
CA VAL A 101 3.53 -5.55 -5.87
C VAL A 101 2.58 -5.88 -4.73
N PHE A 102 1.41 -6.42 -5.03
CA PHE A 102 0.37 -6.66 -4.02
C PHE A 102 0.40 -8.08 -3.44
N THR A 103 1.27 -8.96 -3.93
CA THR A 103 1.50 -10.27 -3.30
C THR A 103 2.57 -10.12 -2.22
N PRO A 104 2.29 -10.47 -0.96
CA PRO A 104 3.31 -10.48 0.09
C PRO A 104 4.48 -11.42 -0.27
N SER A 105 5.71 -10.99 -0.02
CA SER A 105 6.87 -11.86 -0.22
C SER A 105 6.90 -13.00 0.81
N GLU A 106 7.58 -14.10 0.47
CA GLU A 106 7.75 -15.23 1.38
C GLU A 106 8.44 -14.81 2.68
N GLU A 107 9.41 -13.88 2.62
CA GLU A 107 10.09 -13.33 3.78
C GLU A 107 9.13 -12.54 4.66
N ALA A 108 8.26 -11.70 4.07
CA ALA A 108 7.27 -10.94 4.82
C ALA A 108 6.26 -11.86 5.51
N VAL A 109 5.86 -12.95 4.84
CA VAL A 109 4.95 -13.95 5.42
C VAL A 109 5.63 -14.73 6.55
N ALA A 110 6.89 -15.13 6.38
CA ALA A 110 7.65 -15.80 7.43
C ALA A 110 7.80 -14.89 8.66
N GLU A 111 8.19 -13.62 8.46
CA GLU A 111 8.30 -12.63 9.54
C GLU A 111 6.95 -12.41 10.24
N ALA A 112 5.86 -12.31 9.49
CA ALA A 112 4.52 -12.18 10.06
C ALA A 112 4.13 -13.38 10.93
N ARG A 113 4.41 -14.60 10.49
CA ARG A 113 4.18 -15.82 11.28
C ARG A 113 5.01 -15.87 12.54
N ASP A 114 6.30 -15.49 12.47
CA ASP A 114 7.18 -15.41 13.64
C ASP A 114 6.64 -14.41 14.68
N ILE A 115 6.16 -13.23 14.24
CA ILE A 115 5.55 -12.23 15.11
C ILE A 115 4.31 -12.80 15.82
N LEU A 116 3.45 -13.52 15.10
CA LEU A 116 2.26 -14.14 15.69
C LEU A 116 2.64 -15.18 16.76
N VAL A 117 3.66 -15.99 16.51
CA VAL A 117 4.18 -16.97 17.48
C VAL A 117 4.77 -16.27 18.71
N ALA A 118 5.61 -15.26 18.53
CA ALA A 118 6.22 -14.51 19.62
C ALA A 118 5.17 -13.83 20.52
N MET A 119 4.14 -13.25 19.92
CA MET A 119 3.06 -12.60 20.65
C MET A 119 2.15 -13.61 21.37
N GLN A 120 1.94 -14.80 20.80
CA GLN A 120 1.22 -15.86 21.48
C GLN A 120 1.96 -16.33 22.75
N GLN A 121 3.28 -16.51 22.66
CA GLN A 121 4.13 -16.84 23.82
C GLN A 121 4.11 -15.75 24.89
N ALA A 122 4.21 -14.47 24.49
CA ALA A 122 4.11 -13.36 25.42
C ALA A 122 2.77 -13.34 26.17
N LYS A 123 1.68 -13.58 25.45
CA LYS A 123 0.33 -13.67 26.03
C LYS A 123 0.21 -14.80 27.05
N GLU A 124 0.80 -15.96 26.78
CA GLU A 124 0.83 -17.10 27.71
C GLU A 124 1.60 -16.78 29.00
N ASN A 125 2.61 -15.90 28.90
CA ASN A 125 3.36 -15.38 30.04
C ASN A 125 2.67 -14.20 30.76
N GLY A 126 1.48 -13.78 30.30
CA GLY A 126 0.75 -12.63 30.85
C GLY A 126 1.26 -11.27 30.39
N GLU A 127 2.05 -11.22 29.34
CA GLU A 127 2.62 -10.00 28.75
C GLU A 127 1.78 -9.48 27.58
N GLY A 128 1.63 -8.15 27.49
CA GLY A 128 0.88 -7.49 26.41
C GLY A 128 1.73 -7.10 25.20
N ALA A 129 3.04 -7.22 25.30
CA ALA A 129 4.02 -6.90 24.26
C ALA A 129 5.30 -7.71 24.45
N THR A 130 6.09 -7.85 23.37
CA THR A 130 7.39 -8.51 23.43
C THR A 130 8.38 -7.83 22.47
N VAL A 131 9.59 -8.37 22.37
CA VAL A 131 10.61 -7.88 21.43
C VAL A 131 10.88 -8.94 20.37
N TYR A 132 10.74 -8.58 19.09
CA TYR A 132 11.09 -9.40 17.96
C TYR A 132 12.14 -8.69 17.09
N LYS A 133 13.30 -9.32 16.88
CA LYS A 133 14.45 -8.75 16.14
C LYS A 133 14.78 -7.30 16.54
N GLY A 134 14.79 -7.00 17.86
CA GLY A 134 15.10 -5.68 18.39
C GLY A 134 14.01 -4.62 18.25
N ARG A 135 12.82 -4.98 17.79
CA ARG A 135 11.65 -4.10 17.68
C ARG A 135 10.57 -4.51 18.67
N LEU A 136 9.93 -3.53 19.28
CA LEU A 136 8.73 -3.78 20.08
C LEU A 136 7.60 -4.28 19.18
N VAL A 137 6.97 -5.36 19.57
CA VAL A 137 5.75 -5.89 18.96
C VAL A 137 4.63 -5.98 19.98
N ASP A 138 3.42 -5.61 19.58
CA ASP A 138 2.23 -5.52 20.41
C ASP A 138 0.98 -5.95 19.64
N ILE A 139 -0.21 -5.65 20.16
CA ILE A 139 -1.48 -6.00 19.53
C ILE A 139 -1.66 -5.39 18.12
N ALA A 140 -1.05 -4.22 17.83
CA ALA A 140 -1.09 -3.64 16.49
C ALA A 140 -0.26 -4.47 15.51
N SER A 141 0.89 -4.97 15.97
CA SER A 141 1.76 -5.87 15.20
C SER A 141 1.05 -7.19 14.86
N ILE A 142 0.24 -7.75 15.79
CA ILE A 142 -0.60 -8.93 15.52
C ILE A 142 -1.54 -8.66 14.35
N LYS A 143 -2.29 -7.56 14.39
CA LYS A 143 -3.26 -7.22 13.35
C LYS A 143 -2.60 -7.04 11.98
N GLN A 144 -1.41 -6.43 11.93
CA GLN A 144 -0.64 -6.29 10.69
C GLN A 144 -0.17 -7.65 10.16
N ALA A 145 0.36 -8.50 11.03
CA ALA A 145 0.84 -9.84 10.67
C ALA A 145 -0.31 -10.73 10.16
N GLU A 146 -1.47 -10.71 10.81
CA GLU A 146 -2.66 -11.44 10.36
C GLU A 146 -3.13 -11.02 8.97
N VAL A 147 -3.04 -9.72 8.63
CA VAL A 147 -3.40 -9.23 7.30
C VAL A 147 -2.46 -9.79 6.23
N ILE A 148 -1.14 -9.80 6.49
CA ILE A 148 -0.13 -10.33 5.58
C ILE A 148 -0.36 -11.83 5.33
N VAL A 149 -0.52 -12.61 6.40
CA VAL A 149 -0.72 -14.07 6.31
C VAL A 149 -2.01 -14.38 5.56
N ARG A 150 -3.12 -13.73 5.92
CA ARG A 150 -4.41 -13.92 5.25
C ARG A 150 -4.36 -13.58 3.76
N GLN A 151 -3.70 -12.47 3.41
CA GLN A 151 -3.56 -12.07 2.00
C GLN A 151 -2.77 -13.12 1.21
N TYR A 152 -1.68 -13.63 1.76
CA TYR A 152 -0.90 -14.68 1.14
C TYR A 152 -1.69 -15.97 0.94
N GLU A 153 -2.44 -16.41 1.95
CA GLU A 153 -3.29 -17.59 1.90
C GLU A 153 -4.40 -17.46 0.84
N MET A 154 -5.06 -16.30 0.77
CA MET A 154 -6.09 -16.05 -0.25
C MET A 154 -5.53 -16.10 -1.68
N ILE A 155 -4.30 -15.64 -1.90
CA ILE A 155 -3.66 -15.62 -3.23
C ILE A 155 -3.23 -17.03 -3.64
N ASN A 156 -2.73 -17.83 -2.70
CA ASN A 156 -2.17 -19.17 -2.97
C ASN A 156 -3.17 -20.32 -2.76
N GLY A 157 -4.42 -20.02 -2.44
CA GLY A 157 -5.48 -21.02 -2.29
C GLY A 157 -5.31 -21.93 -1.08
N ALA A 158 -4.65 -21.44 -0.03
CA ALA A 158 -4.44 -22.18 1.21
C ALA A 158 -5.56 -21.92 2.21
#